data_b23a0a4f289a0665e602e3fbbe4239e2
#
_entry.id   b23a0a4f289a0665e602e3fbbe4239e2
#
_cell.length_a   1.000
_cell.length_b   1.000
_cell.length_c   1.000
_cell.angle_alpha   90.00
_cell.angle_beta   90.00
_cell.angle_gamma   90.00
#
_symmetry.space_group_name_H-M   'P 1'
#
loop_
_entity.id
_entity.type
_entity.pdbx_description
1 polymer ?
#
loop_
_entity_poly.entity_id
_entity_poly.type
_entity_poly.pdbx_seq_one_letter_code
_entity_poly.pdbx_strand_id
1 'polypeptide(L)'
;MIDSSRRAAAKAARRGRPNALFLVAAAETLPSELSGIAGGVTVNFPWGSLLRGVLAQDMPILEGLGRLLGPNGRLEAMVSAVARDGLTLPGDSDLRAGYLAAGLDLSEYRQANAQEIAERPTSWARRLGAGRDRPVWRIVAVARAERQHPEGS
;
A
#
# COMPACT_ATOMS: atom_id res chain seq x y z
N MET A 1 -6.11 -11.96 18.00
CA MET A 1 -5.64 -11.65 16.65
C MET A 1 -5.59 -12.87 15.71
N ILE A 2 -5.10 -14.03 16.15
CA ILE A 2 -5.06 -15.28 15.34
C ILE A 2 -6.43 -15.70 14.82
N ASP A 3 -7.50 -15.48 15.59
CA ASP A 3 -8.87 -15.85 15.20
C ASP A 3 -9.42 -15.05 14.02
N SER A 4 -8.97 -13.80 13.83
CA SER A 4 -9.42 -12.96 12.70
C SER A 4 -8.86 -13.48 11.37
N SER A 5 -7.57 -13.85 11.35
CA SER A 5 -6.91 -14.42 10.17
C SER A 5 -7.50 -15.77 9.80
N ARG A 6 -7.76 -16.64 10.78
CA ARG A 6 -8.40 -17.96 10.58
C ARG A 6 -9.82 -17.82 10.01
N ARG A 7 -10.62 -16.90 10.56
CA ARG A 7 -11.97 -16.62 10.05
C ARG A 7 -11.96 -16.08 8.63
N ALA A 8 -11.01 -15.18 8.31
CA ALA A 8 -10.86 -14.63 6.98
C ALA A 8 -10.44 -15.72 5.98
N ALA A 9 -9.49 -16.58 6.33
CA ALA A 9 -9.06 -17.71 5.51
C ALA A 9 -10.21 -18.70 5.23
N ALA A 10 -10.97 -19.08 6.27
CA ALA A 10 -12.13 -19.96 6.13
C ALA A 10 -13.22 -19.34 5.24
N LYS A 11 -13.44 -18.03 5.33
CA LYS A 11 -14.39 -17.32 4.46
C LYS A 11 -13.90 -17.25 3.02
N ALA A 12 -12.62 -17.04 2.78
CA ALA A 12 -12.04 -17.02 1.44
C ALA A 12 -12.12 -18.39 0.77
N ALA A 13 -11.77 -19.46 1.50
CA ALA A 13 -11.87 -20.84 1.02
C ALA A 13 -13.31 -21.20 0.60
N ARG A 14 -14.30 -20.86 1.43
CA ARG A 14 -15.73 -21.06 1.11
C ARG A 14 -16.20 -20.27 -0.12
N ARG A 15 -15.53 -19.17 -0.46
CA ARG A 15 -15.81 -18.37 -1.65
C ARG A 15 -14.99 -18.75 -2.88
N GLY A 16 -14.40 -19.95 -2.90
CA GLY A 16 -13.59 -20.44 -4.01
C GLY A 16 -12.23 -19.77 -4.18
N ARG A 17 -11.65 -19.24 -3.09
CA ARG A 17 -10.31 -18.64 -3.06
C ARG A 17 -9.39 -19.41 -2.08
N PRO A 18 -9.05 -20.67 -2.38
CA PRO A 18 -8.27 -21.53 -1.47
C PRO A 18 -6.78 -21.08 -1.39
N ASN A 19 -6.30 -20.33 -2.37
CA ASN A 19 -4.92 -19.84 -2.46
C ASN A 19 -4.70 -18.48 -1.74
N ALA A 20 -5.59 -18.09 -0.83
CA ALA A 20 -5.46 -16.87 -0.04
C ALA A 20 -4.87 -17.18 1.34
N LEU A 21 -3.78 -16.50 1.68
CA LEU A 21 -3.18 -16.48 3.01
C LEU A 21 -3.51 -15.17 3.71
N PHE A 22 -3.86 -15.24 4.99
CA PHE A 22 -4.14 -14.07 5.82
C PHE A 22 -3.16 -13.98 6.97
N LEU A 23 -2.43 -12.87 7.02
CA LEU A 23 -1.45 -12.57 8.04
C LEU A 23 -1.84 -11.28 8.76
N VAL A 24 -1.66 -11.25 10.08
CA VAL A 24 -1.73 -10.02 10.87
C VAL A 24 -0.31 -9.62 11.22
N ALA A 25 0.16 -8.54 10.61
CA ALA A 25 1.48 -7.99 10.83
C ALA A 25 1.47 -6.47 10.65
N ALA A 26 2.41 -5.78 11.27
CA ALA A 26 2.68 -4.38 11.01
C ALA A 26 3.62 -4.26 9.80
N ALA A 27 3.41 -3.25 8.96
CA ALA A 27 4.19 -3.11 7.73
C ALA A 27 5.68 -2.89 8.00
N GLU A 28 6.02 -2.20 9.09
CA GLU A 28 7.39 -1.94 9.53
C GLU A 28 8.12 -3.18 10.06
N THR A 29 7.38 -4.22 10.47
CA THR A 29 7.92 -5.44 11.09
C THR A 29 7.43 -6.71 10.40
N LEU A 30 7.35 -6.68 9.08
CA LEU A 30 6.96 -7.85 8.29
C LEU A 30 8.00 -8.96 8.40
N PRO A 31 7.58 -10.25 8.44
CA PRO A 31 8.50 -11.38 8.38
C PRO A 31 9.43 -11.29 7.16
N SER A 32 10.71 -11.61 7.36
CA SER A 32 11.72 -11.57 6.31
C SER A 32 11.41 -12.51 5.14
N GLU A 33 10.71 -13.60 5.43
CA GLU A 33 10.27 -14.60 4.46
C GLU A 33 9.31 -14.03 3.40
N LEU A 34 8.70 -12.89 3.68
CA LEU A 34 7.82 -12.18 2.73
C LEU A 34 8.56 -11.20 1.84
N SER A 35 9.88 -11.03 2.03
CA SER A 35 10.66 -10.08 1.24
C SER A 35 10.78 -10.55 -0.21
N GLY A 36 10.46 -9.66 -1.15
CA GLY A 36 10.63 -9.89 -2.58
C GLY A 36 9.68 -10.89 -3.22
N ILE A 37 8.63 -11.36 -2.50
CA ILE A 37 7.73 -12.40 -3.04
C ILE A 37 6.52 -11.85 -3.79
N ALA A 38 6.19 -10.58 -3.63
CA ALA A 38 4.99 -10.00 -4.21
C ALA A 38 5.27 -9.35 -5.57
N GLY A 39 4.52 -9.75 -6.58
CA GLY A 39 4.47 -9.03 -7.86
C GLY A 39 3.66 -7.74 -7.78
N GLY A 40 2.76 -7.65 -6.81
CA GLY A 40 1.95 -6.46 -6.56
C GLY A 40 1.49 -6.35 -5.12
N VAL A 41 1.51 -5.14 -4.59
CA VAL A 41 0.97 -4.77 -3.29
C VAL A 41 -0.10 -3.71 -3.50
N THR A 42 -1.26 -3.92 -2.92
CA THR A 42 -2.38 -2.98 -3.00
C THR A 42 -2.78 -2.50 -1.61
N VAL A 43 -2.86 -1.19 -1.45
CA VAL A 43 -3.26 -0.53 -0.21
C VAL A 43 -4.51 0.30 -0.48
N ASN A 44 -5.65 -0.16 0.01
CA ASN A 44 -6.93 0.50 -0.25
C ASN A 44 -7.44 1.25 0.99
N PHE A 45 -7.54 2.56 0.88
CA PHE A 45 -8.09 3.45 1.89
C PHE A 45 -7.47 3.23 3.27
N PRO A 46 -6.14 3.31 3.38
CA PRO A 46 -5.46 3.17 4.66
C PRO A 46 -5.83 4.33 5.60
N TRP A 47 -5.60 4.11 6.88
CA TRP A 47 -5.74 5.13 7.92
C TRP A 47 -4.58 5.01 8.93
N GLY A 48 -4.43 6.00 9.80
CA GLY A 48 -3.39 6.00 10.83
C GLY A 48 -1.97 5.92 10.26
N SER A 49 -1.15 5.06 10.83
CA SER A 49 0.25 4.90 10.46
C SER A 49 0.44 4.41 9.02
N LEU A 50 -0.40 3.50 8.56
CA LEU A 50 -0.31 3.00 7.18
C LEU A 50 -0.60 4.11 6.15
N LEU A 51 -1.53 5.02 6.44
CA LEU A 51 -1.76 6.20 5.60
C LEU A 51 -0.52 7.10 5.57
N ARG A 52 0.09 7.38 6.73
CA ARG A 52 1.35 8.14 6.79
C ARG A 52 2.47 7.46 6.00
N GLY A 53 2.55 6.12 6.07
CA GLY A 53 3.52 5.34 5.30
C GLY A 53 3.38 5.55 3.80
N VAL A 54 2.19 5.37 3.25
CA VAL A 54 1.97 5.54 1.78
C VAL A 54 2.08 6.99 1.32
N LEU A 55 1.95 7.96 2.24
CA LEU A 55 2.22 9.38 1.98
C LEU A 55 3.70 9.77 2.19
N ALA A 56 4.59 8.79 2.39
CA ALA A 56 6.02 8.98 2.68
C ALA A 56 6.31 9.84 3.92
N GLN A 57 5.39 9.86 4.88
CA GLN A 57 5.52 10.57 6.17
C GLN A 57 5.93 9.62 7.31
N ASP A 58 6.01 8.33 7.03
CA ASP A 58 6.49 7.28 7.93
C ASP A 58 7.31 6.28 7.10
N MET A 59 8.61 6.53 7.03
CA MET A 59 9.51 5.79 6.14
C MET A 59 9.63 4.29 6.46
N PRO A 60 9.74 3.85 7.73
CA PRO A 60 9.78 2.42 8.06
C PRO A 60 8.60 1.63 7.48
N ILE A 61 7.41 2.21 7.44
CA ILE A 61 6.22 1.58 6.85
C ILE A 61 6.34 1.50 5.32
N LEU A 62 6.73 2.60 4.67
CA LEU A 62 6.89 2.61 3.20
C LEU A 62 7.98 1.63 2.77
N GLU A 63 9.09 1.60 3.47
CA GLU A 63 10.18 0.64 3.24
C GLU A 63 9.71 -0.82 3.45
N GLY A 64 8.88 -1.05 4.47
CA GLY A 64 8.28 -2.36 4.71
C GLY A 64 7.40 -2.83 3.57
N LEU A 65 6.55 -1.95 3.04
CA LEU A 65 5.75 -2.23 1.86
C LEU A 65 6.62 -2.48 0.62
N GLY A 66 7.69 -1.68 0.45
CA GLY A 66 8.64 -1.85 -0.65
C GLY A 66 9.39 -3.19 -0.58
N ARG A 67 9.76 -3.64 0.61
CA ARG A 67 10.43 -4.94 0.81
C ARG A 67 9.60 -6.14 0.38
N LEU A 68 8.27 -6.06 0.42
CA LEU A 68 7.39 -7.13 -0.08
C LEU A 68 7.54 -7.37 -1.58
N LEU A 69 7.86 -6.31 -2.33
CA LEU A 69 7.89 -6.33 -3.78
C LEU A 69 9.14 -7.04 -4.30
N GLY A 70 8.93 -7.97 -5.22
CA GLY A 70 9.99 -8.49 -6.07
C GLY A 70 10.41 -7.47 -7.12
N PRO A 71 11.44 -7.80 -7.93
CA PRO A 71 11.91 -6.95 -9.02
C PRO A 71 10.76 -6.54 -9.94
N ASN A 72 10.65 -5.25 -10.25
CA ASN A 72 9.55 -4.67 -11.04
C ASN A 72 8.15 -4.85 -10.42
N GLY A 73 8.06 -5.28 -9.17
CA GLY A 73 6.82 -5.38 -8.43
C GLY A 73 6.15 -4.01 -8.29
N ARG A 74 4.81 -3.98 -8.27
CA ARG A 74 4.02 -2.76 -8.30
C ARG A 74 3.34 -2.50 -6.97
N LEU A 75 3.54 -1.32 -6.41
CA LEU A 75 2.74 -0.79 -5.30
C LEU A 75 1.64 0.11 -5.87
N GLU A 76 0.42 -0.12 -5.46
CA GLU A 76 -0.71 0.73 -5.80
C GLU A 76 -1.51 1.07 -4.56
N ALA A 77 -1.70 2.36 -4.29
CA ALA A 77 -2.48 2.83 -3.16
C ALA A 77 -3.63 3.76 -3.60
N MET A 78 -4.78 3.58 -2.96
CA MET A 78 -5.92 4.50 -3.04
C MET A 78 -6.05 5.16 -1.68
N VAL A 79 -5.84 6.47 -1.61
CA VAL A 79 -5.85 7.22 -0.35
C VAL A 79 -6.92 8.31 -0.38
N SER A 80 -7.56 8.50 0.76
CA SER A 80 -8.49 9.60 0.97
C SER A 80 -8.09 10.31 2.24
N ALA A 81 -7.41 11.44 2.11
CA ALA A 81 -6.96 12.27 3.21
C ALA A 81 -7.52 13.69 3.04
N VAL A 82 -7.99 14.27 4.13
CA VAL A 82 -8.42 15.66 4.21
C VAL A 82 -7.79 16.33 5.43
N ALA A 83 -7.72 17.65 5.43
CA ALA A 83 -7.06 18.40 6.50
C ALA A 83 -7.57 18.05 7.91
N ARG A 84 -8.85 17.72 8.06
CA ARG A 84 -9.43 17.27 9.34
C ARG A 84 -8.87 15.96 9.87
N ASP A 85 -8.18 15.16 9.04
CA ASP A 85 -7.53 13.92 9.46
C ASP A 85 -6.16 14.19 10.12
N GLY A 86 -5.77 15.46 10.25
CA GLY A 86 -4.47 15.87 10.80
C GLY A 86 -3.29 15.54 9.90
N LEU A 87 -3.57 15.26 8.62
CA LEU A 87 -2.56 14.93 7.62
C LEU A 87 -2.64 15.91 6.45
N THR A 88 -1.48 16.32 5.98
CA THR A 88 -1.33 17.12 4.77
C THR A 88 -0.86 16.21 3.65
N LEU A 89 -1.51 16.29 2.49
CA LEU A 89 -1.03 15.62 1.30
C LEU A 89 0.31 16.22 0.90
N PRO A 90 1.36 15.40 0.67
CA PRO A 90 2.65 15.88 0.23
C PRO A 90 2.56 16.46 -1.19
N GLY A 91 3.47 17.36 -1.54
CA GLY A 91 3.70 17.76 -2.91
C GLY A 91 4.26 16.60 -3.74
N ASP A 92 4.14 16.68 -5.07
CA ASP A 92 4.62 15.62 -5.97
C ASP A 92 6.12 15.35 -5.79
N SER A 93 6.94 16.39 -5.68
CA SER A 93 8.38 16.26 -5.49
C SER A 93 8.76 15.57 -4.17
N ASP A 94 8.06 15.90 -3.09
CA ASP A 94 8.34 15.34 -1.77
C ASP A 94 7.94 13.86 -1.72
N LEU A 95 6.78 13.53 -2.31
CA LEU A 95 6.33 12.15 -2.40
C LEU A 95 7.30 11.32 -3.24
N ARG A 96 7.75 11.83 -4.40
CA ARG A 96 8.76 11.18 -5.25
C ARG A 96 10.05 10.92 -4.51
N ALA A 97 10.55 11.91 -3.78
CA ALA A 97 11.79 11.78 -3.01
C ALA A 97 11.66 10.69 -1.92
N GLY A 98 10.53 10.65 -1.21
CA GLY A 98 10.27 9.63 -0.21
C GLY A 98 10.19 8.21 -0.81
N TYR A 99 9.47 8.05 -1.92
CA TYR A 99 9.40 6.76 -2.62
C TYR A 99 10.75 6.32 -3.14
N LEU A 100 11.52 7.24 -3.73
CA LEU A 100 12.87 6.96 -4.21
C LEU A 100 13.79 6.49 -3.08
N ALA A 101 13.72 7.13 -1.91
CA ALA A 101 14.47 6.74 -0.73
C ALA A 101 14.10 5.33 -0.25
N ALA A 102 12.84 4.91 -0.43
CA ALA A 102 12.36 3.56 -0.14
C ALA A 102 12.67 2.52 -1.25
N GLY A 103 13.39 2.91 -2.31
CA GLY A 103 13.72 2.02 -3.42
C GLY A 103 12.59 1.83 -4.44
N LEU A 104 11.65 2.76 -4.48
CA LEU A 104 10.49 2.72 -5.36
C LEU A 104 10.51 3.90 -6.34
N ASP A 105 10.18 3.66 -7.59
CA ASP A 105 9.99 4.71 -8.59
C ASP A 105 8.50 5.06 -8.67
N LEU A 106 8.14 6.26 -8.25
CA LEU A 106 6.77 6.76 -8.30
C LEU A 106 6.38 7.05 -9.76
N SER A 107 5.39 6.35 -10.28
CA SER A 107 4.89 6.52 -11.65
C SER A 107 3.63 7.37 -11.74
N GLU A 108 2.75 7.30 -10.72
CA GLU A 108 1.52 8.09 -10.68
C GLU A 108 1.27 8.67 -9.29
N TYR A 109 0.89 9.93 -9.26
CA TYR A 109 0.30 10.59 -8.10
C TYR A 109 -0.72 11.61 -8.59
N ARG A 110 -1.98 11.23 -8.56
CA ARG A 110 -3.09 12.05 -9.09
C ARG A 110 -4.40 11.72 -8.42
N GLN A 111 -5.38 12.56 -8.62
CA GLN A 111 -6.75 12.22 -8.22
C GLN A 111 -7.26 11.01 -9.02
N ALA A 112 -7.94 10.11 -8.31
CA ALA A 112 -8.62 8.97 -8.91
C ALA A 112 -9.97 9.41 -9.51
N ASN A 113 -10.35 8.79 -10.62
CA ASN A 113 -11.67 8.98 -11.20
C ASN A 113 -12.73 8.09 -10.54
N ALA A 114 -14.00 8.34 -10.86
CA ALA A 114 -15.13 7.63 -10.26
C ALA A 114 -15.11 6.10 -10.53
N GLN A 115 -14.65 5.70 -11.72
CA GLN A 115 -14.54 4.29 -12.09
C GLN A 115 -13.48 3.58 -11.27
N GLU A 116 -12.30 4.16 -11.13
CA GLU A 116 -11.21 3.61 -10.33
C GLU A 116 -11.62 3.43 -8.85
N ILE A 117 -12.39 4.36 -8.31
CA ILE A 117 -12.94 4.27 -6.96
C ILE A 117 -13.97 3.14 -6.85
N ALA A 118 -14.84 3.03 -7.84
CA ALA A 118 -15.89 2.00 -7.87
C ALA A 118 -15.33 0.58 -8.00
N GLU A 119 -14.20 0.40 -8.69
CA GLU A 119 -13.50 -0.88 -8.83
C GLU A 119 -12.87 -1.38 -7.53
N ARG A 120 -12.81 -0.52 -6.50
CA ARG A 120 -12.23 -0.83 -5.18
C ARG A 120 -13.24 -0.67 -4.04
N PRO A 121 -14.36 -1.41 -4.07
CA PRO A 121 -15.43 -1.27 -3.09
C PRO A 121 -14.99 -1.85 -1.74
N THR A 122 -14.51 -1.02 -0.85
CA THR A 122 -14.31 -1.38 0.55
C THR A 122 -15.45 -0.83 1.40
N SER A 123 -15.78 -1.52 2.50
CA SER A 123 -16.76 -1.00 3.47
C SER A 123 -16.31 0.33 4.06
N TRP A 124 -14.98 0.52 4.19
CA TRP A 124 -14.38 1.74 4.68
C TRP A 124 -14.48 2.90 3.67
N ALA A 125 -14.25 2.64 2.38
CA ALA A 125 -14.43 3.64 1.32
C ALA A 125 -15.87 4.17 1.32
N ARG A 126 -16.85 3.29 1.48
CA ARG A 126 -18.26 3.69 1.59
C ARG A 126 -18.57 4.55 2.83
N ARG A 127 -17.99 4.20 3.98
CA ARG A 127 -18.14 4.97 5.22
C ARG A 127 -17.49 6.36 5.14
N LEU A 128 -16.38 6.48 4.42
CA LEU A 128 -15.68 7.74 4.22
C LEU A 128 -16.36 8.66 3.19
N GLY A 129 -17.34 8.20 2.42
CA GLY A 129 -17.91 8.96 1.31
C GLY A 129 -16.89 9.20 0.19
N ALA A 130 -15.98 8.23 -0.02
CA ALA A 130 -14.91 8.34 -1.00
C ALA A 130 -15.45 8.67 -2.40
N GLY A 131 -14.93 9.75 -3.00
CA GLY A 131 -15.34 10.22 -4.31
C GLY A 131 -16.63 11.05 -4.36
N ARG A 132 -17.38 11.16 -3.24
CA ARG A 132 -18.54 12.08 -3.13
C ARG A 132 -18.13 13.34 -2.38
N ASP A 133 -17.78 13.18 -1.10
CA ASP A 133 -17.48 14.29 -0.19
C ASP A 133 -15.99 14.42 0.11
N ARG A 134 -15.17 13.48 -0.38
CA ARG A 134 -13.73 13.42 -0.13
C ARG A 134 -12.98 13.08 -1.41
N PRO A 135 -11.94 13.85 -1.79
CA PRO A 135 -11.09 13.49 -2.89
C PRO A 135 -10.35 12.19 -2.59
N VAL A 136 -10.15 11.38 -3.61
CA VAL A 136 -9.37 10.16 -3.56
C VAL A 136 -8.16 10.32 -4.46
N TRP A 137 -7.00 9.96 -3.96
CA TRP A 137 -5.74 10.02 -4.69
C TRP A 137 -5.26 8.61 -5.00
N ARG A 138 -4.80 8.43 -6.23
CA ARG A 138 -4.14 7.21 -6.69
C ARG A 138 -2.64 7.42 -6.71
N ILE A 139 -1.93 6.49 -6.05
CA ILE A 139 -0.48 6.45 -5.99
C ILE A 139 -0.05 5.13 -6.60
N VAL A 140 0.86 5.18 -7.56
CA VAL A 140 1.45 3.99 -8.18
C VAL A 140 2.95 4.11 -8.20
N ALA A 141 3.64 3.07 -7.78
CA ALA A 141 5.09 2.99 -7.82
C ALA A 141 5.55 1.58 -8.21
N VAL A 142 6.76 1.47 -8.71
CA VAL A 142 7.39 0.22 -9.14
C VAL A 142 8.68 0.03 -8.35
N ALA A 143 8.89 -1.18 -7.84
CA ALA A 143 10.14 -1.53 -7.20
C ALA A 143 11.27 -1.47 -8.21
N ARG A 144 12.35 -0.80 -7.84
CA ARG A 144 13.56 -0.75 -8.68
C ARG A 144 14.13 -2.16 -8.80
N ALA A 145 14.53 -2.54 -10.00
CA ALA A 145 15.32 -3.73 -10.21
C ALA A 145 16.60 -3.59 -9.37
N GLU A 146 16.94 -4.64 -8.63
CA GLU A 146 17.96 -4.70 -7.59
C GLU A 146 19.14 -3.75 -7.76
N ARG A 147 19.47 -3.07 -6.65
CA ARG A 147 20.89 -2.81 -6.42
C ARG A 147 21.60 -4.19 -6.35
N GLN A 148 22.30 -4.57 -7.40
CA GLN A 148 23.31 -5.60 -7.26
C GLN A 148 24.14 -5.21 -6.02
N HIS A 149 24.05 -6.01 -4.97
CA HIS A 149 25.05 -5.95 -3.94
C HIS A 149 26.38 -6.19 -4.65
N PRO A 150 27.34 -5.28 -4.60
CA PRO A 150 28.69 -5.67 -4.98
C PRO A 150 29.06 -6.77 -4.00
N GLU A 151 29.13 -8.00 -4.50
CA GLU A 151 29.76 -9.07 -3.76
C GLU A 151 31.14 -8.57 -3.38
N GLY A 152 31.33 -8.35 -2.07
CA GLY A 152 32.63 -7.99 -1.52
C GLY A 152 33.61 -9.08 -1.84
N SER A 153 34.65 -8.70 -2.52
CA SER A 153 35.87 -9.48 -2.66
C SER A 153 36.52 -9.67 -1.29
#